data_ff1b28ddf8c3ae1aba4ac7375577afcd
#
_entry.id   ff1b28ddf8c3ae1aba4ac7375577afcd
#
_cell.length_a   1.000
_cell.length_b   1.000
_cell.length_c   1.000
_cell.angle_alpha   90.00
_cell.angle_beta   90.00
_cell.angle_gamma   90.00
#
_symmetry.space_group_name_H-M   'P 1'
#
loop_
_entity.id
_entity.type
_entity.pdbx_description
1 polymer ?
#
loop_
_entity_poly.entity_id
_entity_poly.type
_entity_poly.pdbx_seq_one_letter_code
_entity_poly.pdbx_strand_id
1 'polypeptide(L)'
;MNRASGTFQVKLTPAADEGSASPAGRMILNKEFQGDLTGTSKGQMLMASSSSNPNSAGYVAIEQLTGVLNGRRGTFYLQHSGTMTRGAGDLTITVIADTGTDELVGLEGRMNIIIADGKHSYEFEYTLPDTP
;
A
#
# COMPACT_ATOMS: atom_id res chain seq x y z
N MET A 1 -8.51 17.28 8.47
CA MET A 1 -7.72 16.15 7.94
C MET A 1 -6.85 15.59 9.04
N ASN A 2 -6.90 14.30 9.22
CA ASN A 2 -6.12 13.63 10.25
C ASN A 2 -4.83 13.07 9.66
N ARG A 3 -3.85 12.86 10.53
CA ARG A 3 -2.56 12.29 10.13
C ARG A 3 -2.20 11.12 11.02
N ALA A 4 -1.61 10.10 10.41
CA ALA A 4 -1.04 8.97 11.09
C ALA A 4 0.34 8.71 10.52
N SER A 5 1.29 8.38 11.36
CA SER A 5 2.64 8.09 10.92
C SER A 5 3.23 6.94 11.72
N GLY A 6 4.24 6.32 11.17
CA GLY A 6 4.92 5.22 11.80
C GLY A 6 5.81 4.48 10.82
N THR A 7 6.09 3.24 11.14
CA THR A 7 6.96 2.39 10.35
C THR A 7 6.23 1.13 9.92
N PHE A 8 6.76 0.46 8.92
CA PHE A 8 6.23 -0.84 8.52
C PHE A 8 7.34 -1.74 8.03
N GLN A 9 7.07 -3.03 8.09
CA GLN A 9 7.91 -4.06 7.50
C GLN A 9 7.14 -4.69 6.36
N VAL A 10 7.83 -5.01 5.28
CA VAL A 10 7.20 -5.60 4.10
C VAL A 10 7.93 -6.86 3.72
N LYS A 11 7.15 -7.89 3.40
CA LYS A 11 7.66 -9.12 2.81
C LYS A 11 7.02 -9.29 1.46
N LEU A 12 7.84 -9.34 0.42
CA LEU A 12 7.42 -9.59 -0.94
C LEU A 12 7.81 -11.01 -1.32
N THR A 13 6.84 -11.78 -1.78
CA THR A 13 7.07 -13.17 -2.18
C THR A 13 6.60 -13.33 -3.62
N PRO A 14 7.47 -13.84 -4.53
CA PRO A 14 7.01 -14.12 -5.88
C PRO A 14 5.84 -15.12 -5.85
N ALA A 15 4.81 -14.80 -6.59
CA ALA A 15 3.67 -15.71 -6.72
C ALA A 15 4.01 -16.79 -7.73
N ALA A 16 3.71 -18.04 -7.36
CA ALA A 16 3.92 -19.17 -8.26
C ALA A 16 2.72 -19.24 -9.22
N ASP A 17 2.90 -18.74 -10.44
CA ASP A 17 1.88 -18.81 -11.47
C ASP A 17 2.25 -19.89 -12.47
N GLU A 18 1.92 -21.12 -12.15
CA GLU A 18 2.20 -22.23 -13.03
C GLU A 18 1.43 -22.09 -14.34
N GLY A 19 2.16 -22.18 -15.44
CA GLY A 19 1.58 -22.09 -16.76
C GLY A 19 1.14 -20.68 -17.16
N SER A 20 1.46 -19.69 -16.37
CA SER A 20 1.12 -18.31 -16.72
C SER A 20 2.03 -17.80 -17.81
N ALA A 21 1.43 -17.27 -18.87
CA ALA A 21 2.15 -16.58 -19.92
C ALA A 21 2.11 -15.07 -19.74
N SER A 22 1.77 -14.58 -18.54
CA SER A 22 1.68 -13.16 -18.27
C SER A 22 3.05 -12.50 -18.40
N PRO A 23 3.16 -11.39 -19.15
CA PRO A 23 4.41 -10.66 -19.24
C PRO A 23 4.73 -9.87 -17.97
N ALA A 24 3.78 -9.73 -17.06
CA ALA A 24 3.97 -9.01 -15.81
C ALA A 24 4.31 -9.98 -14.69
N GLY A 25 5.22 -9.57 -13.81
CA GLY A 25 5.54 -10.32 -12.62
C GLY A 25 4.49 -10.10 -11.55
N ARG A 26 4.12 -11.15 -10.81
CA ARG A 26 3.17 -11.06 -9.71
C ARG A 26 3.87 -11.36 -8.39
N MET A 27 3.64 -10.50 -7.39
CA MET A 27 4.21 -10.63 -6.07
C MET A 27 3.08 -10.64 -5.04
N ILE A 28 3.29 -11.39 -3.97
CA ILE A 28 2.41 -11.36 -2.81
C ILE A 28 3.00 -10.42 -1.78
N LEU A 29 2.17 -9.50 -1.29
CA LEU A 29 2.55 -8.51 -0.29
C LEU A 29 2.07 -8.95 1.09
N ASN A 30 2.94 -8.87 2.08
CA ASN A 30 2.56 -8.97 3.48
C ASN A 30 3.28 -7.85 4.21
N LYS A 31 2.52 -7.04 4.97
CA LYS A 31 3.09 -5.94 5.73
C LYS A 31 2.65 -5.99 7.17
N GLU A 32 3.49 -5.44 8.01
CA GLU A 32 3.19 -5.22 9.42
C GLU A 32 3.44 -3.75 9.72
N PHE A 33 2.40 -3.05 10.20
CA PHE A 33 2.43 -1.62 10.48
C PHE A 33 2.54 -1.38 11.97
N GLN A 34 3.29 -0.36 12.34
CA GLN A 34 3.47 0.09 13.72
C GLN A 34 3.37 1.61 13.78
N GLY A 35 2.99 2.13 14.93
CA GLY A 35 2.81 3.56 15.14
C GLY A 35 1.35 3.94 15.30
N ASP A 36 0.94 5.03 14.67
CA ASP A 36 -0.45 5.49 14.75
C ASP A 36 -1.42 4.54 14.05
N LEU A 37 -0.91 3.79 13.09
CA LEU A 37 -1.63 2.69 12.46
C LEU A 37 -0.90 1.40 12.80
N THR A 38 -1.57 0.51 13.52
CA THR A 38 -1.02 -0.80 13.87
C THR A 38 -1.87 -1.87 13.22
N GLY A 39 -1.21 -2.88 12.66
CA GLY A 39 -1.94 -3.97 12.03
C GLY A 39 -1.13 -4.64 10.95
N THR A 40 -1.82 -5.43 10.16
CA THR A 40 -1.21 -6.19 9.08
C THR A 40 -1.96 -5.97 7.77
N SER A 41 -1.27 -6.12 6.66
CA SER A 41 -1.93 -6.11 5.37
C SER A 41 -1.49 -7.29 4.52
N LYS A 42 -2.36 -7.67 3.62
CA LYS A 42 -2.10 -8.70 2.62
C LYS A 42 -2.61 -8.21 1.28
N GLY A 43 -1.82 -8.44 0.25
CA GLY A 43 -2.22 -8.02 -1.07
C GLY A 43 -1.38 -8.64 -2.16
N GLN A 44 -1.60 -8.14 -3.37
CA GLN A 44 -0.89 -8.61 -4.54
C GLN A 44 -0.45 -7.43 -5.38
N MET A 45 0.68 -7.60 -6.03
CA MET A 45 1.30 -6.59 -6.88
C MET A 45 1.58 -7.19 -8.24
N LEU A 46 1.29 -6.43 -9.28
CA LEU A 46 1.71 -6.74 -10.65
C LEU A 46 2.72 -5.69 -11.08
N MET A 47 3.84 -6.13 -11.64
CA MET A 47 4.91 -5.23 -12.03
C MET A 47 5.51 -5.62 -13.36
N ALA A 48 6.02 -4.63 -14.07
CA ALA A 48 6.73 -4.81 -15.32
C ALA A 48 7.87 -3.79 -15.38
N SER A 49 8.97 -4.20 -15.98
CA SER A 49 10.11 -3.31 -16.14
C SER A 49 10.54 -3.31 -17.60
N SER A 50 11.18 -2.21 -17.99
CA SER A 50 11.69 -2.08 -19.36
C SER A 50 12.93 -2.96 -19.57
N SER A 51 12.97 -3.67 -20.69
CA SER A 51 14.16 -4.44 -21.04
C SER A 51 15.27 -3.57 -21.63
N SER A 52 14.91 -2.39 -22.15
CA SER A 52 15.89 -1.46 -22.72
C SER A 52 16.44 -0.46 -21.72
N ASN A 53 15.72 -0.20 -20.64
CA ASN A 53 16.16 0.72 -19.61
C ASN A 53 15.77 0.17 -18.22
N PRO A 54 16.75 -0.35 -17.44
CA PRO A 54 16.43 -0.95 -16.13
C PRO A 54 15.90 0.04 -15.10
N ASN A 55 15.99 1.34 -15.37
CA ASN A 55 15.48 2.37 -14.47
C ASN A 55 14.06 2.79 -14.81
N SER A 56 13.39 2.05 -15.67
CA SER A 56 11.99 2.31 -16.01
C SER A 56 11.14 1.08 -15.73
N ALA A 57 10.11 1.28 -14.92
CA ALA A 57 9.23 0.21 -14.47
C ALA A 57 7.88 0.77 -14.02
N GLY A 58 6.91 -0.10 -13.90
CA GLY A 58 5.61 0.27 -13.36
C GLY A 58 5.02 -0.86 -12.53
N TYR A 59 4.17 -0.51 -11.56
CA TYR A 59 3.45 -1.51 -10.80
C TYR A 59 2.11 -1.00 -10.33
N VAL A 60 1.20 -1.93 -10.08
CA VAL A 60 -0.07 -1.67 -9.41
C VAL A 60 -0.22 -2.70 -8.30
N ALA A 61 -0.93 -2.34 -7.23
CA ALA A 61 -1.16 -3.26 -6.14
C ALA A 61 -2.47 -2.95 -5.45
N ILE A 62 -3.06 -3.99 -4.89
CA ILE A 62 -4.22 -3.88 -3.99
C ILE A 62 -3.83 -4.63 -2.72
N GLU A 63 -3.99 -3.98 -1.57
CA GLU A 63 -3.76 -4.62 -0.29
C GLU A 63 -4.91 -4.34 0.67
N GLN A 64 -5.28 -5.34 1.45
CA GLN A 64 -6.27 -5.19 2.51
C GLN A 64 -5.55 -5.07 3.84
N LEU A 65 -5.83 -3.98 4.54
CA LEU A 65 -5.24 -3.70 5.84
C LEU A 65 -6.27 -3.97 6.93
N THR A 66 -5.85 -4.69 7.95
CA THR A 66 -6.65 -4.96 9.14
C THR A 66 -5.89 -4.44 10.34
N GLY A 67 -6.49 -3.53 11.10
CA GLY A 67 -5.78 -2.96 12.21
C GLY A 67 -6.51 -1.86 12.95
N VAL A 68 -5.71 -1.04 13.62
CA VAL A 68 -6.20 0.06 14.46
C VAL A 68 -5.53 1.34 14.00
N LEU A 69 -6.35 2.31 13.62
CA LEU A 69 -5.89 3.62 13.14
C LEU A 69 -6.29 4.67 14.18
N ASN A 70 -5.30 5.19 14.91
CA ASN A 70 -5.53 6.17 15.96
C ASN A 70 -6.69 5.77 16.89
N GLY A 71 -6.67 4.51 17.36
CA GLY A 71 -7.65 3.98 18.28
C GLY A 71 -8.92 3.42 17.65
N ARG A 72 -9.09 3.53 16.34
CA ARG A 72 -10.27 3.02 15.63
C ARG A 72 -9.94 1.75 14.88
N ARG A 73 -10.71 0.72 15.12
CA ARG A 73 -10.46 -0.62 14.56
C ARG A 73 -11.31 -0.86 13.31
N GLY A 74 -10.71 -1.51 12.33
CA GLY A 74 -11.43 -1.92 11.15
C GLY A 74 -10.51 -2.43 10.06
N THR A 75 -11.06 -2.58 8.86
CA THR A 75 -10.31 -2.99 7.67
C THR A 75 -10.60 -2.02 6.55
N PHE A 76 -9.68 -1.93 5.61
CA PHE A 76 -9.86 -1.14 4.40
C PHE A 76 -8.86 -1.59 3.34
N TYR A 77 -9.09 -1.17 2.11
CA TYR A 77 -8.20 -1.49 1.00
C TYR A 77 -7.42 -0.27 0.56
N LEU A 78 -6.16 -0.50 0.26
CA LEU A 78 -5.28 0.50 -0.36
C LEU A 78 -4.99 0.07 -1.78
N GLN A 79 -4.99 1.04 -2.69
CA GLN A 79 -4.63 0.84 -4.09
C GLN A 79 -3.37 1.62 -4.40
N HIS A 80 -2.38 0.94 -4.98
CA HIS A 80 -1.10 1.53 -5.35
C HIS A 80 -0.99 1.63 -6.86
N SER A 81 -0.44 2.74 -7.33
CA SER A 81 0.01 2.89 -8.71
C SER A 81 1.36 3.59 -8.69
N GLY A 82 2.37 2.92 -9.17
CA GLY A 82 3.72 3.46 -9.14
C GLY A 82 4.40 3.31 -10.48
N THR A 83 5.16 4.32 -10.86
CA THR A 83 6.00 4.28 -12.04
C THR A 83 7.38 4.81 -11.70
N MET A 84 8.38 4.29 -12.40
CA MET A 84 9.72 4.86 -12.43
C MET A 84 10.07 5.08 -13.89
N THR A 85 10.35 6.32 -14.25
CA THR A 85 10.68 6.70 -15.62
C THR A 85 12.10 7.20 -15.64
N ARG A 86 13.01 6.38 -16.14
CA ARG A 86 14.45 6.68 -16.19
C ARG A 86 14.96 7.21 -14.85
N GLY A 87 14.55 6.54 -13.76
CA GLY A 87 14.97 6.87 -12.41
C GLY A 87 14.07 7.86 -11.66
N ALA A 88 13.11 8.49 -12.33
CA ALA A 88 12.17 9.40 -11.69
C ALA A 88 10.93 8.64 -11.25
N GLY A 89 10.66 8.63 -9.96
CA GLY A 89 9.56 7.89 -9.36
C GLY A 89 8.29 8.72 -9.20
N ASP A 90 7.15 8.06 -9.34
CA ASP A 90 5.84 8.65 -9.08
C ASP A 90 4.97 7.55 -8.47
N LEU A 91 4.58 7.72 -7.21
CA LEU A 91 3.83 6.71 -6.46
C LEU A 91 2.58 7.34 -5.86
N THR A 92 1.44 6.72 -6.13
CA THR A 92 0.16 7.12 -5.55
C THR A 92 -0.43 5.93 -4.80
N ILE A 93 -0.77 6.14 -3.53
CA ILE A 93 -1.42 5.12 -2.70
C ILE A 93 -2.65 5.78 -2.08
N THR A 94 -3.83 5.23 -2.38
CA THR A 94 -5.10 5.79 -1.90
C THR A 94 -5.97 4.70 -1.30
N VAL A 95 -6.82 5.10 -0.36
CA VAL A 95 -7.88 4.23 0.15
C VAL A 95 -8.93 4.06 -0.95
N ILE A 96 -9.35 2.83 -1.20
CA ILE A 96 -10.45 2.58 -2.12
C ILE A 96 -11.75 3.00 -1.42
N ALA A 97 -12.52 3.86 -2.07
CA ALA A 97 -13.74 4.41 -1.49
C ALA A 97 -14.69 3.30 -1.03
N ASP A 98 -15.29 3.53 0.13
CA ASP A 98 -16.33 2.65 0.69
C ASP A 98 -15.84 1.25 1.09
N THR A 99 -14.54 1.08 1.30
CA THR A 99 -14.00 -0.20 1.76
C THR A 99 -13.74 -0.26 3.26
N GLY A 100 -13.84 0.86 3.97
CA GLY A 100 -13.67 0.86 5.42
C GLY A 100 -14.78 0.11 6.14
N THR A 101 -14.40 -0.67 7.15
CA THR A 101 -15.36 -1.44 7.95
C THR A 101 -15.28 -1.02 9.41
N ASP A 102 -16.29 -1.40 10.19
CA ASP A 102 -16.36 -1.15 11.62
C ASP A 102 -16.18 0.34 11.94
N GLU A 103 -15.17 0.70 12.73
CA GLU A 103 -14.93 2.09 13.08
C GLU A 103 -14.27 2.90 11.96
N LEU A 104 -13.95 2.25 10.85
CA LEU A 104 -13.31 2.89 9.69
C LEU A 104 -14.26 3.08 8.50
N VAL A 105 -15.56 2.90 8.71
CA VAL A 105 -16.56 3.18 7.66
C VAL A 105 -16.46 4.65 7.24
N GLY A 106 -16.38 4.88 5.94
CA GLY A 106 -16.26 6.22 5.38
C GLY A 106 -14.83 6.74 5.29
N LEU A 107 -13.85 5.90 5.61
CA LEU A 107 -12.44 6.30 5.54
C LEU A 107 -12.06 6.67 4.10
N GLU A 108 -11.43 7.84 3.95
CA GLU A 108 -10.81 8.27 2.71
C GLU A 108 -9.42 8.78 3.06
N GLY A 109 -8.48 8.61 2.16
CA GLY A 109 -7.13 9.08 2.43
C GLY A 109 -6.10 8.62 1.42
N ARG A 110 -4.90 9.13 1.64
CA ARG A 110 -3.73 8.78 0.84
C ARG A 110 -2.54 8.54 1.75
N MET A 111 -1.70 7.62 1.32
CA MET A 111 -0.51 7.26 2.08
C MET A 111 0.73 7.59 1.28
N ASN A 112 1.73 8.18 1.94
CA ASN A 112 3.06 8.35 1.39
C ASN A 112 4.00 7.37 2.08
N ILE A 113 4.89 6.79 1.31
CA ILE A 113 5.90 5.87 1.82
C ILE A 113 7.25 6.54 1.70
N ILE A 114 8.01 6.50 2.78
CA ILE A 114 9.34 7.07 2.85
C ILE A 114 10.32 5.93 3.13
N ILE A 115 11.28 5.76 2.25
CA ILE A 115 12.34 4.76 2.43
C ILE A 115 13.63 5.52 2.65
N ALA A 116 14.20 5.40 3.85
CA ALA A 116 15.43 6.09 4.21
C ALA A 116 16.21 5.21 5.17
N ASP A 117 17.52 5.08 4.93
CA ASP A 117 18.42 4.31 5.80
C ASP A 117 17.96 2.88 6.04
N GLY A 118 17.37 2.24 5.02
CA GLY A 118 16.84 0.88 5.11
C GLY A 118 15.53 0.76 5.87
N LYS A 119 14.95 1.87 6.32
CA LYS A 119 13.67 1.87 7.03
C LYS A 119 12.54 2.27 6.12
N HIS A 120 11.41 1.58 6.25
CA HIS A 120 10.17 1.92 5.59
C HIS A 120 9.26 2.64 6.59
N SER A 121 8.89 3.87 6.25
CA SER A 121 7.99 4.69 7.07
C SER A 121 6.79 5.09 6.23
N TYR A 122 5.70 5.44 6.90
CA TYR A 122 4.51 5.93 6.21
C TYR A 122 4.03 7.23 6.83
N GLU A 123 3.39 8.03 6.01
CA GLU A 123 2.59 9.18 6.44
C GLU A 123 1.23 9.01 5.79
N PHE A 124 0.19 8.93 6.59
CA PHE A 124 -1.17 8.70 6.13
C PHE A 124 -2.03 9.91 6.46
N GLU A 125 -2.54 10.55 5.43
CA GLU A 125 -3.47 11.66 5.56
C GLU A 125 -4.85 11.13 5.23
N TYR A 126 -5.80 11.31 6.16
CA TYR A 126 -7.11 10.68 6.01
C TYR A 126 -8.20 11.52 6.63
N THR A 127 -9.41 11.23 6.20
CA THR A 127 -10.63 11.77 6.80
C THR A 127 -11.55 10.64 7.19
N LEU A 128 -12.25 10.82 8.28
CA LEU A 128 -13.31 9.92 8.73
C LEU A 128 -14.52 10.77 9.06
N PRO A 129 -15.71 10.29 8.75
CA PRO A 129 -16.90 11.00 9.17
C PRO A 129 -16.94 11.11 10.69
N ASP A 130 -17.39 12.25 11.17
CA ASP A 130 -17.68 12.39 12.61
C ASP A 130 -18.89 11.53 12.90
N THR A 131 -18.65 10.40 13.51
CA THR A 131 -19.77 9.56 13.93
C THR A 131 -20.41 10.12 15.17
N PRO A 132 -21.71 10.32 15.16
CA PRO A 132 -22.42 10.63 16.37
C PRO A 132 -22.37 9.47 17.35
#